data_4fd4e6a2b57a20c8a36edbb5ba7f6937
#
_entry.id   4fd4e6a2b57a20c8a36edbb5ba7f6937
#
_cell.length_a   1.000
_cell.length_b   1.000
_cell.length_c   1.000
_cell.angle_alpha   90.00
_cell.angle_beta   90.00
_cell.angle_gamma   90.00
#
_symmetry.space_group_name_H-M   'P 1'
#
loop_
_entity.id
_entity.type
_entity.pdbx_description
1 polymer ?
#
loop_
_entity_poly.entity_id
_entity_poly.type
_entity_poly.pdbx_seq_one_letter_code
_entity_poly.pdbx_strand_id
1 'polypeptide(L)'
;MSGDVPQGSLCTTNTVSDLIEQLQYGLGEGPCVDAYLLDWPVLEPDLASPKSSRWPAFSPQAIDAGVRAVFGFPLQIGSVRLGALNLYRDQPGPLTDDQHADALVLADLVGQSVLLLQADAPPGALAAELETGADLHYTLHQASGMVSVQLGVSVAEALIRLRAYAFANERPLVDVAESVVARTLRFCAAGDEG
;
A
#
# COMPACT_ATOMS: atom_id res chain seq x y z
N MET A 1 10.60 4.18 -16.86
CA MET A 1 10.75 4.71 -15.49
C MET A 1 9.33 4.95 -14.99
N SER A 2 8.77 3.97 -14.30
CA SER A 2 7.47 4.12 -13.63
C SER A 2 7.78 4.77 -12.28
N GLY A 3 7.21 5.92 -12.02
CA GLY A 3 7.48 6.69 -10.80
C GLY A 3 7.04 5.93 -9.54
N ASP A 4 7.44 6.42 -8.37
CA ASP A 4 7.19 5.92 -7.01
C ASP A 4 5.70 5.83 -6.60
N VAL A 5 4.83 5.36 -7.50
CA VAL A 5 3.41 5.16 -7.19
C VAL A 5 3.24 3.69 -6.78
N PRO A 6 2.79 3.44 -5.54
CA PRO A 6 2.49 2.08 -5.10
C PRO A 6 1.51 1.41 -6.08
N GLN A 7 1.84 0.19 -6.51
CA GLN A 7 1.01 -0.57 -7.46
C GLN A 7 -0.09 -1.37 -6.76
N GLY A 8 -0.03 -1.49 -5.43
CA GLY A 8 -0.95 -2.21 -4.57
C GLY A 8 -0.52 -3.63 -4.21
N SER A 9 -1.42 -4.41 -3.62
CA SER A 9 -1.15 -5.77 -3.17
C SER A 9 -1.15 -6.76 -4.33
N LEU A 10 -0.14 -7.60 -4.41
CA LEU A 10 -0.06 -8.68 -5.41
C LEU A 10 -0.80 -9.94 -4.94
N CYS A 11 -0.72 -10.25 -3.65
CA CYS A 11 -1.42 -11.38 -3.05
C CYS A 11 -1.59 -11.19 -1.54
N THR A 12 -2.62 -11.81 -1.01
CA THR A 12 -2.95 -11.86 0.41
C THR A 12 -3.27 -13.29 0.81
N THR A 13 -3.09 -13.63 2.08
CA THR A 13 -3.31 -15.00 2.57
C THR A 13 -4.71 -15.22 3.14
N ASN A 14 -5.40 -14.15 3.53
CA ASN A 14 -6.74 -14.19 4.10
C ASN A 14 -7.39 -12.79 4.09
N THR A 15 -8.66 -12.71 4.53
CA THR A 15 -9.43 -11.45 4.55
C THR A 15 -8.83 -10.37 5.45
N VAL A 16 -8.15 -10.74 6.54
CA VAL A 16 -7.47 -9.76 7.42
C VAL A 16 -6.24 -9.19 6.71
N SER A 17 -5.44 -10.04 6.04
CA SER A 17 -4.30 -9.52 5.24
C SER A 17 -4.76 -8.59 4.13
N ASP A 18 -5.86 -8.92 3.47
CA ASP A 18 -6.43 -8.06 2.43
C ASP A 18 -6.85 -6.69 3.00
N LEU A 19 -7.54 -6.68 4.14
CA LEU A 19 -7.90 -5.44 4.83
C LEU A 19 -6.66 -4.62 5.24
N ILE A 20 -5.63 -5.27 5.79
CA ILE A 20 -4.39 -4.59 6.19
C ILE A 20 -3.68 -3.96 4.99
N GLU A 21 -3.62 -4.65 3.86
CA GLU A 21 -3.04 -4.09 2.64
C GLU A 21 -3.85 -2.91 2.11
N GLN A 22 -5.18 -3.02 2.10
CA GLN A 22 -6.07 -1.92 1.71
C GLN A 22 -5.90 -0.70 2.63
N LEU A 23 -5.78 -0.90 3.94
CA LEU A 23 -5.51 0.17 4.90
C LEU A 23 -4.18 0.87 4.62
N GLN A 24 -3.09 0.12 4.48
CA GLN A 24 -1.78 0.69 4.20
C GLN A 24 -1.76 1.47 2.87
N TYR A 25 -2.34 0.87 1.85
CA TYR A 25 -2.45 1.51 0.55
C TYR A 25 -3.35 2.76 0.60
N GLY A 26 -4.51 2.64 1.24
CA GLY A 26 -5.49 3.72 1.37
C GLY A 26 -4.99 4.90 2.19
N LEU A 27 -4.32 4.63 3.31
CA LEU A 27 -3.81 5.66 4.22
C LEU A 27 -2.43 6.18 3.82
N GLY A 28 -1.64 5.38 3.07
CA GLY A 28 -0.24 5.68 2.80
C GLY A 28 0.64 5.58 4.05
N GLU A 29 0.18 4.85 5.06
CA GLU A 29 0.85 4.60 6.33
C GLU A 29 0.93 3.09 6.58
N GLY A 30 1.96 2.67 7.29
CA GLY A 30 2.10 1.30 7.74
C GLY A 30 3.49 0.71 7.48
N PRO A 31 3.75 -0.50 8.00
CA PRO A 31 5.05 -1.12 7.92
C PRO A 31 5.51 -1.41 6.48
N CYS A 32 4.58 -1.76 5.61
CA CYS A 32 4.87 -2.01 4.19
C CYS A 32 5.34 -0.72 3.47
N VAL A 33 4.63 0.38 3.72
CA VAL A 33 4.98 1.70 3.16
C VAL A 33 6.36 2.14 3.65
N ASP A 34 6.59 2.04 4.96
CA ASP A 34 7.87 2.44 5.55
C ASP A 34 9.01 1.52 5.09
N ALA A 35 8.81 0.19 5.03
CA ALA A 35 9.82 -0.74 4.57
C ALA A 35 10.23 -0.46 3.11
N TYR A 36 9.26 -0.18 2.24
CA TYR A 36 9.52 0.22 0.87
C TYR A 36 10.30 1.53 0.75
N LEU A 37 9.94 2.53 1.56
CA LEU A 37 10.58 3.86 1.51
C LEU A 37 11.98 3.86 2.12
N LEU A 38 12.18 3.09 3.19
CA LEU A 38 13.43 3.09 3.96
C LEU A 38 14.45 2.07 3.45
N ASP A 39 14.05 1.11 2.59
CA ASP A 39 14.86 -0.04 2.18
C ASP A 39 15.38 -0.87 3.37
N TRP A 40 14.59 -0.95 4.44
CA TRP A 40 14.95 -1.60 5.69
C TRP A 40 13.74 -2.29 6.33
N PRO A 41 13.93 -3.46 6.97
CA PRO A 41 12.85 -4.11 7.70
C PRO A 41 12.25 -3.21 8.78
N VAL A 42 10.95 -3.11 8.81
CA VAL A 42 10.18 -2.32 9.77
C VAL A 42 9.42 -3.27 10.68
N LEU A 43 9.79 -3.28 11.95
CA LEU A 43 9.27 -4.23 12.93
C LEU A 43 8.51 -3.47 14.01
N GLU A 44 7.21 -3.75 14.14
CA GLU A 44 6.37 -3.24 15.22
C GLU A 44 5.77 -4.41 15.99
N PRO A 45 6.36 -4.74 17.15
CA PRO A 45 5.95 -5.91 17.92
C PRO A 45 4.66 -5.71 18.71
N ASP A 46 4.18 -4.50 18.91
CA ASP A 46 2.90 -4.23 19.58
C ASP A 46 2.32 -2.88 19.14
N LEU A 47 1.36 -2.94 18.21
CA LEU A 47 0.64 -1.77 17.71
C LEU A 47 -0.12 -1.01 18.80
N ALA A 48 -0.53 -1.67 19.89
CA ALA A 48 -1.23 -1.04 20.98
C ALA A 48 -0.28 -0.42 22.03
N SER A 49 1.03 -0.52 21.83
CA SER A 49 1.99 0.09 22.75
C SER A 49 1.87 1.62 22.73
N PRO A 50 1.81 2.29 23.89
CA PRO A 50 1.80 3.76 23.96
C PRO A 50 3.02 4.43 23.31
N LYS A 51 4.07 3.67 23.08
CA LYS A 51 5.28 4.12 22.38
C LYS A 51 5.16 4.02 20.86
N SER A 52 4.17 3.27 20.36
CA SER A 52 3.90 3.08 18.94
C SER A 52 2.93 4.15 18.45
N SER A 53 3.41 5.37 18.21
CA SER A 53 2.61 6.44 17.59
C SER A 53 2.95 6.63 16.10
N ARG A 54 3.56 5.61 15.51
CA ARG A 54 4.20 5.72 14.19
C ARG A 54 3.19 5.91 13.05
N TRP A 55 2.03 5.27 13.19
CA TRP A 55 0.98 5.26 12.16
C TRP A 55 -0.38 5.58 12.79
N PRO A 56 -0.68 6.87 13.02
CA PRO A 56 -1.86 7.27 13.78
C PRO A 56 -3.19 6.91 13.11
N ALA A 57 -3.25 6.82 11.78
CA ALA A 57 -4.46 6.43 11.07
C ALA A 57 -4.55 4.91 10.84
N PHE A 58 -3.42 4.24 10.63
CA PHE A 58 -3.37 2.80 10.37
C PHE A 58 -3.54 1.96 11.64
N SER A 59 -2.80 2.30 12.73
CA SER A 59 -2.73 1.43 13.92
C SER A 59 -4.07 1.15 14.57
N PRO A 60 -4.97 2.13 14.79
CA PRO A 60 -6.28 1.85 15.40
C PRO A 60 -7.11 0.87 14.57
N GLN A 61 -7.16 1.04 13.26
CA GLN A 61 -7.95 0.20 12.36
C GLN A 61 -7.37 -1.22 12.26
N ALA A 62 -6.03 -1.37 12.26
CA ALA A 62 -5.39 -2.67 12.29
C ALA A 62 -5.67 -3.43 13.60
N ILE A 63 -5.66 -2.71 14.75
CA ILE A 63 -6.01 -3.28 16.06
C ILE A 63 -7.47 -3.73 16.09
N ASP A 64 -8.39 -2.93 15.57
CA ASP A 64 -9.81 -3.27 15.49
C ASP A 64 -10.05 -4.51 14.59
N ALA A 65 -9.20 -4.70 13.57
CA ALA A 65 -9.20 -5.90 12.74
C ALA A 65 -8.54 -7.13 13.43
N GLY A 66 -8.06 -6.99 14.67
CA GLY A 66 -7.46 -8.07 15.47
C GLY A 66 -5.95 -8.21 15.28
N VAL A 67 -5.27 -7.29 14.60
CA VAL A 67 -3.82 -7.33 14.42
C VAL A 67 -3.11 -6.65 15.58
N ARG A 68 -2.10 -7.29 16.16
CA ARG A 68 -1.36 -6.78 17.30
C ARG A 68 0.12 -6.52 17.01
N ALA A 69 0.73 -7.25 16.10
CA ALA A 69 2.09 -7.03 15.67
C ALA A 69 2.18 -7.08 14.13
N VAL A 70 3.02 -6.23 13.55
CA VAL A 70 3.22 -6.12 12.10
C VAL A 70 4.69 -5.98 11.76
N PHE A 71 5.10 -6.58 10.64
CA PHE A 71 6.49 -6.61 10.22
C PHE A 71 6.56 -6.45 8.71
N GLY A 72 7.16 -5.37 8.23
CA GLY A 72 7.38 -5.09 6.81
C GLY A 72 8.81 -5.40 6.40
N PHE A 73 9.00 -6.15 5.33
CA PHE A 73 10.31 -6.48 4.77
C PHE A 73 10.38 -5.96 3.34
N PRO A 74 11.39 -5.16 2.96
CA PRO A 74 11.50 -4.66 1.60
C PRO A 74 11.77 -5.79 0.62
N LEU A 75 11.06 -5.77 -0.51
CA LEU A 75 11.34 -6.61 -1.66
C LEU A 75 12.19 -5.81 -2.63
N GLN A 76 13.50 -6.13 -2.66
CA GLN A 76 14.44 -5.41 -3.53
C GLN A 76 15.49 -6.35 -4.11
N ILE A 77 15.96 -6.03 -5.30
CA ILE A 77 17.07 -6.74 -5.95
C ILE A 77 18.09 -5.71 -6.41
N GLY A 78 19.24 -5.70 -5.76
CA GLY A 78 20.22 -4.63 -5.94
C GLY A 78 19.60 -3.27 -5.55
N SER A 79 19.56 -2.34 -6.48
CA SER A 79 18.94 -1.02 -6.30
C SER A 79 17.47 -0.94 -6.78
N VAL A 80 16.91 -2.03 -7.26
CA VAL A 80 15.54 -2.07 -7.79
C VAL A 80 14.58 -2.43 -6.66
N ARG A 81 13.70 -1.50 -6.31
CA ARG A 81 12.62 -1.69 -5.35
C ARG A 81 11.42 -2.30 -6.07
N LEU A 82 10.93 -3.42 -5.57
CA LEU A 82 9.77 -4.13 -6.13
C LEU A 82 8.52 -3.92 -5.31
N GLY A 83 8.68 -3.78 -3.97
CA GLY A 83 7.57 -3.69 -3.03
C GLY A 83 8.00 -4.00 -1.61
N ALA A 84 7.08 -4.55 -0.83
CA ALA A 84 7.37 -5.08 0.51
C ALA A 84 6.55 -6.33 0.79
N LEU A 85 7.12 -7.24 1.58
CA LEU A 85 6.44 -8.38 2.19
C LEU A 85 5.93 -7.96 3.56
N ASN A 86 4.66 -8.22 3.82
CA ASN A 86 4.01 -7.87 5.07
C ASN A 86 3.65 -9.12 5.86
N LEU A 87 4.09 -9.18 7.11
CA LEU A 87 3.74 -10.23 8.07
C LEU A 87 3.02 -9.60 9.25
N TYR A 88 2.05 -10.29 9.82
CA TYR A 88 1.32 -9.81 10.98
C TYR A 88 0.88 -10.95 11.91
N ARG A 89 0.58 -10.59 13.16
CA ARG A 89 0.08 -11.50 14.19
C ARG A 89 -1.07 -10.87 14.96
N ASP A 90 -1.93 -11.73 15.48
CA ASP A 90 -2.99 -11.41 16.44
C ASP A 90 -2.50 -11.30 17.89
N GLN A 91 -1.25 -11.67 18.15
CA GLN A 91 -0.59 -11.55 19.45
C GLN A 91 0.58 -10.57 19.39
N PRO A 92 0.78 -9.73 20.42
CA PRO A 92 1.97 -8.89 20.50
C PRO A 92 3.22 -9.74 20.75
N GLY A 93 4.36 -9.23 20.31
CA GLY A 93 5.66 -9.84 20.54
C GLY A 93 6.59 -9.69 19.34
N PRO A 94 7.91 -9.63 19.56
CA PRO A 94 8.89 -9.55 18.48
C PRO A 94 8.97 -10.87 17.71
N LEU A 95 9.54 -10.82 16.53
CA LEU A 95 10.03 -12.02 15.85
C LEU A 95 11.21 -12.59 16.62
N THR A 96 11.34 -13.92 16.66
CA THR A 96 12.61 -14.55 17.08
C THR A 96 13.67 -14.32 16.00
N ASP A 97 14.94 -14.53 16.35
CA ASP A 97 16.05 -14.38 15.39
C ASP A 97 15.86 -15.32 14.18
N ASP A 98 15.42 -16.55 14.40
CA ASP A 98 15.13 -17.51 13.32
C ASP A 98 13.98 -17.02 12.44
N GLN A 99 12.86 -16.55 13.03
CA GLN A 99 11.75 -16.01 12.28
C GLN A 99 12.11 -14.76 11.47
N HIS A 100 12.97 -13.93 12.03
CA HIS A 100 13.48 -12.75 11.32
C HIS A 100 14.35 -13.16 10.12
N ALA A 101 15.25 -14.13 10.32
CA ALA A 101 16.08 -14.68 9.26
C ALA A 101 15.24 -15.34 8.15
N ASP A 102 14.25 -16.15 8.52
CA ASP A 102 13.32 -16.78 7.58
C ASP A 102 12.52 -15.75 6.77
N ALA A 103 12.08 -14.67 7.42
CA ALA A 103 11.35 -13.59 6.75
C ALA A 103 12.23 -12.85 5.71
N LEU A 104 13.52 -12.63 6.01
CA LEU A 104 14.46 -12.06 5.04
C LEU A 104 14.67 -12.97 3.82
N VAL A 105 14.86 -14.27 4.06
CA VAL A 105 14.98 -15.27 2.98
C VAL A 105 13.70 -15.31 2.15
N LEU A 106 12.54 -15.30 2.79
CA LEU A 106 11.25 -15.28 2.10
C LEU A 106 11.09 -14.01 1.24
N ALA A 107 11.46 -12.85 1.77
CA ALA A 107 11.41 -11.59 1.03
C ALA A 107 12.29 -11.64 -0.23
N ASP A 108 13.51 -12.17 -0.12
CA ASP A 108 14.41 -12.34 -1.26
C ASP A 108 13.83 -13.29 -2.32
N LEU A 109 13.29 -14.45 -1.91
CA LEU A 109 12.65 -15.42 -2.81
C LEU A 109 11.43 -14.83 -3.52
N VAL A 110 10.58 -14.10 -2.79
CA VAL A 110 9.41 -13.42 -3.37
C VAL A 110 9.86 -12.36 -4.37
N GLY A 111 10.85 -11.55 -4.03
CA GLY A 111 11.41 -10.56 -4.94
C GLY A 111 11.93 -11.16 -6.24
N GLN A 112 12.69 -12.25 -6.16
CA GLN A 112 13.18 -12.99 -7.33
C GLN A 112 12.02 -13.57 -8.16
N SER A 113 10.99 -14.13 -7.50
CA SER A 113 9.82 -14.69 -8.17
C SER A 113 9.04 -13.63 -8.94
N VAL A 114 8.84 -12.46 -8.34
CA VAL A 114 8.17 -11.31 -8.98
C VAL A 114 8.96 -10.88 -10.23
N LEU A 115 10.28 -10.79 -10.16
CA LEU A 115 11.09 -10.45 -11.33
C LEU A 115 11.01 -11.50 -12.44
N LEU A 116 11.02 -12.78 -12.08
CA LEU A 116 10.91 -13.85 -13.06
C LEU A 116 9.55 -13.81 -13.78
N LEU A 117 8.46 -13.64 -13.03
CA LEU A 117 7.11 -13.50 -13.61
C LEU A 117 7.00 -12.24 -14.50
N GLN A 118 7.66 -11.17 -14.11
CA GLN A 118 7.63 -9.90 -14.82
C GLN A 118 8.53 -9.90 -16.07
N ALA A 119 9.49 -10.84 -16.20
CA ALA A 119 10.47 -10.85 -17.28
C ALA A 119 9.85 -10.98 -18.69
N ASP A 120 8.73 -11.69 -18.80
CA ASP A 120 8.02 -11.90 -20.06
C ASP A 120 6.87 -10.93 -20.29
N ALA A 121 6.60 -10.02 -19.34
CA ALA A 121 5.52 -9.02 -19.45
C ALA A 121 5.94 -7.88 -20.40
N PRO A 122 5.00 -7.31 -21.18
CA PRO A 122 5.28 -6.14 -22.00
C PRO A 122 5.77 -4.96 -21.14
N PRO A 123 6.64 -4.08 -21.67
CA PRO A 123 7.12 -2.91 -20.94
C PRO A 123 5.95 -2.03 -20.43
N GLY A 124 5.90 -1.82 -19.13
CA GLY A 124 4.86 -1.00 -18.47
C GLY A 124 3.57 -1.73 -18.13
N ALA A 125 3.46 -3.03 -18.44
CA ALA A 125 2.38 -3.90 -17.99
C ALA A 125 2.81 -4.75 -16.79
N LEU A 126 1.86 -5.11 -15.93
CA LEU A 126 2.05 -6.15 -14.93
C LEU A 126 1.89 -7.51 -15.62
N ALA A 127 2.64 -8.52 -15.19
CA ALA A 127 2.44 -9.87 -15.67
C ALA A 127 1.02 -10.37 -15.30
N ALA A 128 0.37 -11.09 -16.21
CA ALA A 128 -1.02 -11.53 -16.04
C ALA A 128 -1.23 -12.34 -14.73
N GLU A 129 -0.22 -13.09 -14.32
CA GLU A 129 -0.21 -13.85 -13.07
C GLU A 129 -0.23 -12.96 -11.81
N LEU A 130 0.21 -11.71 -11.94
CA LEU A 130 0.25 -10.72 -10.87
C LEU A 130 -0.96 -9.78 -10.91
N GLU A 131 -1.74 -9.79 -11.99
CA GLU A 131 -2.92 -8.91 -12.15
C GLU A 131 -4.13 -9.35 -11.32
N THR A 132 -4.17 -10.59 -10.84
CA THR A 132 -5.35 -11.17 -10.18
C THR A 132 -5.75 -10.45 -8.87
N GLY A 133 -4.88 -9.60 -8.31
CA GLY A 133 -5.19 -8.74 -7.16
C GLY A 133 -5.37 -7.26 -7.52
N ALA A 134 -5.28 -6.91 -8.82
CA ALA A 134 -5.09 -5.54 -9.28
C ALA A 134 -6.36 -4.75 -9.60
N ASP A 135 -7.56 -5.37 -9.59
CA ASP A 135 -8.81 -4.69 -10.02
C ASP A 135 -9.13 -3.44 -9.19
N LEU A 136 -8.91 -3.48 -7.88
CA LEU A 136 -9.06 -2.33 -6.98
C LEU A 136 -8.08 -1.19 -7.31
N HIS A 137 -6.90 -1.55 -7.80
CA HIS A 137 -5.83 -0.60 -8.10
C HIS A 137 -6.06 0.13 -9.44
N TYR A 138 -6.67 -0.55 -10.41
CA TYR A 138 -6.98 0.07 -11.70
C TYR A 138 -7.90 1.29 -11.54
N THR A 139 -8.98 1.14 -10.78
CA THR A 139 -9.92 2.23 -10.49
C THR A 139 -9.23 3.41 -9.79
N LEU A 140 -8.34 3.13 -8.83
CA LEU A 140 -7.63 4.17 -8.11
C LEU A 140 -6.59 4.88 -8.98
N HIS A 141 -5.87 4.14 -9.83
CA HIS A 141 -4.96 4.76 -10.81
C HIS A 141 -5.70 5.64 -11.82
N GLN A 142 -6.85 5.16 -12.31
CA GLN A 142 -7.70 5.93 -13.20
C GLN A 142 -8.21 7.21 -12.52
N ALA A 143 -8.70 7.10 -11.28
CA ALA A 143 -9.14 8.24 -10.49
C ALA A 143 -8.00 9.23 -10.25
N SER A 144 -6.80 8.74 -9.87
CA SER A 144 -5.62 9.59 -9.67
C SER A 144 -5.22 10.33 -10.94
N GLY A 145 -5.27 9.67 -12.10
CA GLY A 145 -5.05 10.32 -13.39
C GLY A 145 -6.09 11.40 -13.69
N MET A 146 -7.38 11.14 -13.41
CA MET A 146 -8.46 12.13 -13.60
C MET A 146 -8.27 13.34 -12.66
N VAL A 147 -7.98 13.11 -11.38
CA VAL A 147 -7.75 14.18 -10.41
C VAL A 147 -6.49 14.97 -10.73
N SER A 148 -5.43 14.32 -11.20
CA SER A 148 -4.21 14.97 -11.69
C SER A 148 -4.53 16.01 -12.76
N VAL A 149 -5.37 15.66 -13.75
CA VAL A 149 -5.81 16.59 -14.81
C VAL A 149 -6.72 17.68 -14.25
N GLN A 150 -7.65 17.34 -13.36
CA GLN A 150 -8.59 18.31 -12.76
C GLN A 150 -7.89 19.40 -11.97
N LEU A 151 -6.82 19.02 -11.22
CA LEU A 151 -6.10 19.93 -10.33
C LEU A 151 -4.80 20.50 -10.93
N GLY A 152 -4.35 19.98 -12.09
CA GLY A 152 -3.08 20.37 -12.69
C GLY A 152 -1.85 19.94 -11.86
N VAL A 153 -1.95 18.83 -11.13
CA VAL A 153 -0.91 18.30 -10.24
C VAL A 153 -0.36 16.97 -10.74
N SER A 154 0.73 16.47 -10.15
CA SER A 154 1.24 15.13 -10.47
C SER A 154 0.26 14.03 -10.03
N VAL A 155 0.36 12.83 -10.63
CA VAL A 155 -0.47 11.66 -10.23
C VAL A 155 -0.21 11.29 -8.77
N ALA A 156 1.02 11.41 -8.28
CA ALA A 156 1.36 11.17 -6.88
C ALA A 156 0.66 12.18 -5.94
N GLU A 157 0.67 13.46 -6.27
CA GLU A 157 -0.05 14.48 -5.51
C GLU A 157 -1.56 14.27 -5.58
N ALA A 158 -2.11 13.87 -6.74
CA ALA A 158 -3.53 13.55 -6.90
C ALA A 158 -3.95 12.40 -5.99
N LEU A 159 -3.11 11.37 -5.84
CA LEU A 159 -3.36 10.26 -4.90
C LEU A 159 -3.38 10.73 -3.45
N ILE A 160 -2.48 11.65 -3.06
CA ILE A 160 -2.50 12.25 -1.73
C ILE A 160 -3.82 13.00 -1.49
N ARG A 161 -4.31 13.75 -2.48
CA ARG A 161 -5.59 14.48 -2.40
C ARG A 161 -6.78 13.53 -2.28
N LEU A 162 -6.79 12.43 -3.03
CA LEU A 162 -7.81 11.38 -2.92
C LEU A 162 -7.84 10.77 -1.52
N ARG A 163 -6.67 10.43 -0.96
CA ARG A 163 -6.55 9.90 0.41
C ARG A 163 -7.04 10.89 1.45
N ALA A 164 -6.62 12.15 1.34
CA ALA A 164 -7.05 13.20 2.26
C ALA A 164 -8.57 13.40 2.22
N TYR A 165 -9.17 13.38 1.03
CA TYR A 165 -10.62 13.47 0.88
C TYR A 165 -11.35 12.25 1.47
N ALA A 166 -10.87 11.04 1.19
CA ALA A 166 -11.42 9.80 1.74
C ALA A 166 -11.40 9.81 3.28
N PHE A 167 -10.28 10.18 3.85
CA PHE A 167 -10.10 10.29 5.30
C PHE A 167 -11.02 11.36 5.91
N ALA A 168 -11.05 12.57 5.34
CA ALA A 168 -11.86 13.67 5.86
C ALA A 168 -13.38 13.41 5.79
N ASN A 169 -13.82 12.54 4.89
CA ASN A 169 -15.24 12.19 4.71
C ASN A 169 -15.59 10.80 5.25
N GLU A 170 -14.67 10.15 5.98
CA GLU A 170 -14.85 8.80 6.55
C GLU A 170 -15.33 7.77 5.50
N ARG A 171 -14.82 7.89 4.26
CA ARG A 171 -15.19 7.02 3.14
C ARG A 171 -14.00 6.12 2.75
N PRO A 172 -14.26 4.85 2.38
CA PRO A 172 -13.24 4.02 1.75
C PRO A 172 -12.63 4.70 0.52
N LEU A 173 -11.32 4.62 0.37
CA LEU A 173 -10.61 5.24 -0.75
C LEU A 173 -11.12 4.72 -2.11
N VAL A 174 -11.50 3.45 -2.17
CA VAL A 174 -12.06 2.80 -3.36
C VAL A 174 -13.38 3.45 -3.79
N ASP A 175 -14.29 3.68 -2.84
CA ASP A 175 -15.60 4.33 -3.11
C ASP A 175 -15.43 5.78 -3.60
N VAL A 176 -14.42 6.47 -3.09
CA VAL A 176 -14.05 7.81 -3.56
C VAL A 176 -13.50 7.73 -4.98
N ALA A 177 -12.61 6.78 -5.27
CA ALA A 177 -12.07 6.58 -6.59
C ALA A 177 -13.14 6.22 -7.62
N GLU A 178 -14.05 5.30 -7.28
CA GLU A 178 -15.21 4.96 -8.12
C GLU A 178 -16.09 6.19 -8.41
N SER A 179 -16.34 7.03 -7.40
CA SER A 179 -17.10 8.26 -7.56
C SER A 179 -16.42 9.25 -8.52
N VAL A 180 -15.09 9.31 -8.51
CA VAL A 180 -14.32 10.14 -9.46
C VAL A 180 -14.39 9.57 -10.87
N VAL A 181 -14.20 8.26 -11.03
CA VAL A 181 -14.27 7.57 -12.34
C VAL A 181 -15.69 7.70 -12.94
N ALA A 182 -16.71 7.53 -12.12
CA ALA A 182 -18.11 7.74 -12.50
C ALA A 182 -18.48 9.23 -12.74
N ARG A 183 -17.53 10.15 -12.47
CA ARG A 183 -17.72 11.60 -12.59
C ARG A 183 -18.79 12.19 -11.66
N THR A 184 -19.17 11.48 -10.61
CA THR A 184 -20.08 11.97 -9.57
C THR A 184 -19.35 12.81 -8.51
N LEU A 185 -18.03 12.66 -8.43
CA LEU A 185 -17.13 13.47 -7.61
C LEU A 185 -16.08 14.14 -8.51
N ARG A 186 -15.87 15.45 -8.32
CA ARG A 186 -14.83 16.23 -8.99
C ARG A 186 -14.02 17.00 -7.96
N PHE A 187 -12.72 17.09 -8.18
CA PHE A 187 -11.82 17.92 -7.41
C PHE A 187 -11.63 19.25 -8.15
N CYS A 188 -11.88 20.35 -7.46
CA CYS A 188 -11.61 21.69 -7.97
C CYS A 188 -10.35 22.26 -7.33
N ALA A 189 -9.57 23.01 -8.08
CA ALA A 189 -8.47 23.77 -7.50
C ALA A 189 -9.05 24.80 -6.51
N ALA A 190 -8.42 24.97 -5.34
CA ALA A 190 -8.85 25.97 -4.37
C ALA A 190 -8.77 27.36 -5.02
N GLY A 191 -9.91 27.92 -5.43
CA GLY A 191 -10.00 29.22 -6.12
C GLY A 191 -11.10 29.33 -7.16
N ASP A 192 -11.81 28.28 -7.49
CA ASP A 192 -12.88 28.29 -8.50
C ASP A 192 -14.27 28.18 -7.83
N GLU A 193 -14.50 28.97 -6.79
CA GLU A 193 -15.84 29.32 -6.32
C GLU A 193 -16.26 30.60 -7.04
N GLY A 194 -16.87 30.43 -8.19
CA GLY A 194 -17.50 31.48 -8.96
C GLY A 194 -18.90 31.05 -9.39
#